data_084e1f88f90020074f33e2c26627e03e
#
_entry.id   084e1f88f90020074f33e2c26627e03e
#
_cell.length_a   1.000
_cell.length_b   1.000
_cell.length_c   1.000
_cell.angle_alpha   90.00
_cell.angle_beta   90.00
_cell.angle_gamma   90.00
#
_symmetry.space_group_name_H-M   'P 1'
#
loop_
_entity.id
_entity.type
_entity.pdbx_description
1 polymer ?
#
loop_
_entity_poly.entity_id
_entity_poly.type
_entity_poly.pdbx_seq_one_letter_code
_entity_poly.pdbx_strand_id
1 'polypeptide(L)'
;MTENHEEYLSTDVLQVPNQKFALVSFVSPESNQKHPKLAMKIRAVFPTVEEAREHSARIMKKNKWFDVYVVEMYNWVLIPPNPDDIQDQEHQDQMKLTE
;
A
#
# COMPACT_ATOMS: atom_id res chain seq x y z
N MET A 1 -12.95 -14.40 -26.17
CA MET A 1 -12.59 -14.81 -25.37
C MET A 1 -13.01 -14.27 -24.35
N THR A 2 -13.15 -14.70 -23.67
CA THR A 2 -13.60 -14.23 -22.76
C THR A 2 -12.82 -14.09 -21.77
N GLU A 3 -12.17 -13.20 -21.77
CA GLU A 3 -11.48 -12.89 -20.75
C GLU A 3 -12.24 -12.67 -19.64
N ASN A 4 -11.92 -13.16 -18.61
CA ASN A 4 -12.53 -12.97 -17.38
C ASN A 4 -11.99 -11.74 -16.81
N HIS A 5 -12.79 -10.76 -16.57
CA HIS A 5 -12.35 -9.53 -15.94
C HIS A 5 -11.70 -9.78 -14.62
N GLU A 6 -12.11 -10.80 -13.93
CA GLU A 6 -11.57 -11.07 -12.61
C GLU A 6 -10.13 -11.51 -12.67
N GLU A 7 -9.67 -11.99 -13.80
CA GLU A 7 -8.28 -12.38 -13.88
C GLU A 7 -7.35 -11.21 -13.86
N TYR A 8 -7.80 -10.05 -14.29
CA TYR A 8 -6.96 -8.89 -14.24
C TYR A 8 -6.79 -8.40 -12.84
N LEU A 9 -7.74 -8.69 -11.98
CA LEU A 9 -7.74 -8.15 -10.63
C LEU A 9 -7.33 -9.19 -9.60
N SER A 10 -6.96 -10.38 -10.04
CA SER A 10 -6.56 -11.43 -9.12
C SER A 10 -5.16 -11.22 -8.60
N THR A 11 -4.89 -11.82 -7.48
CA THR A 11 -3.54 -11.84 -6.94
C THR A 11 -2.62 -12.58 -7.88
N ASP A 12 -1.42 -12.08 -8.06
CA ASP A 12 -0.44 -12.75 -8.92
C ASP A 12 -0.07 -14.11 -8.37
N VAL A 13 0.05 -15.06 -9.25
CA VAL A 13 0.51 -16.39 -8.88
C VAL A 13 2.02 -16.38 -8.71
N LEU A 14 2.73 -15.64 -9.56
CA LEU A 14 4.17 -15.58 -9.47
C LEU A 14 4.55 -14.54 -8.46
N GLN A 15 5.18 -14.98 -7.40
CA GLN A 15 5.54 -14.07 -6.30
C GLN A 15 6.99 -14.34 -5.90
N VAL A 16 7.65 -13.30 -5.42
CA VAL A 16 9.04 -13.41 -5.00
C VAL A 16 9.05 -13.77 -3.52
N PRO A 17 9.79 -14.79 -3.11
CA PRO A 17 9.82 -15.18 -1.71
C PRO A 17 10.30 -14.04 -0.83
N ASN A 18 9.72 -13.96 0.34
CA ASN A 18 10.10 -12.97 1.35
C ASN A 18 9.78 -11.53 0.99
N GLN A 19 8.99 -11.31 -0.04
CA GLN A 19 8.57 -9.97 -0.41
C GLN A 19 7.05 -9.99 -0.50
N LYS A 20 6.38 -9.84 0.63
CA LYS A 20 4.94 -9.95 0.68
C LYS A 20 4.22 -8.66 1.03
N PHE A 21 4.87 -7.78 1.76
CA PHE A 21 4.26 -6.52 2.18
C PHE A 21 5.19 -5.38 1.85
N ALA A 22 4.64 -4.27 1.38
CA ALA A 22 5.43 -3.09 1.06
C ALA A 22 4.96 -1.91 1.88
N LEU A 23 5.87 -1.05 2.23
CA LEU A 23 5.54 0.20 2.87
C LEU A 23 5.59 1.28 1.81
N VAL A 24 4.55 2.07 1.70
CA VAL A 24 4.47 3.10 0.67
C VAL A 24 3.96 4.40 1.26
N SER A 25 4.33 5.49 0.63
CA SER A 25 3.80 6.81 0.96
C SER A 25 3.31 7.44 -0.33
N PHE A 26 2.30 8.29 -0.23
CA PHE A 26 1.70 8.94 -1.38
C PHE A 26 1.67 10.45 -1.19
N VAL A 27 1.77 11.15 -2.30
CA VAL A 27 1.45 12.57 -2.33
C VAL A 27 0.49 12.80 -3.47
N SER A 28 -0.40 13.73 -3.32
CA SER A 28 -1.36 14.09 -4.36
C SER A 28 -2.04 15.38 -3.94
N PRO A 29 -2.88 15.96 -4.78
CA PRO A 29 -3.60 17.17 -4.37
C PRO A 29 -4.51 16.95 -3.17
N GLU A 30 -4.92 15.68 -2.95
CA GLU A 30 -5.86 15.39 -1.88
C GLU A 30 -5.27 14.64 -0.71
N SER A 31 -3.99 14.35 -0.73
CA SER A 31 -3.38 13.64 0.38
C SER A 31 -3.01 14.58 1.50
N ASN A 32 -2.65 14.03 2.64
CA ASN A 32 -2.20 14.83 3.78
C ASN A 32 -0.98 15.65 3.40
N GLN A 33 -0.04 15.06 2.70
CA GLN A 33 1.06 15.82 2.14
C GLN A 33 0.70 16.12 0.71
N LYS A 34 0.36 17.36 0.43
CA LYS A 34 -0.20 17.73 -0.84
C LYS A 34 0.88 17.99 -1.87
N HIS A 35 0.57 17.62 -3.09
CA HIS A 35 1.45 17.85 -4.21
C HIS A 35 0.56 17.92 -5.44
N PRO A 36 0.89 18.72 -6.43
CA PRO A 36 0.01 18.85 -7.60
C PRO A 36 -0.13 17.57 -8.40
N LYS A 37 0.80 16.64 -8.25
CA LYS A 37 0.71 15.39 -8.99
C LYS A 37 0.63 14.23 -8.04
N LEU A 38 0.02 13.15 -8.50
CA LEU A 38 -0.04 11.92 -7.74
C LEU A 38 1.32 11.23 -7.85
N ALA A 39 1.92 10.91 -6.74
CA ALA A 39 3.19 10.19 -6.73
C ALA A 39 3.26 9.24 -5.55
N MET A 40 4.03 8.20 -5.70
CA MET A 40 4.18 7.19 -4.67
C MET A 40 5.66 6.88 -4.47
N LYS A 41 6.01 6.63 -3.22
CA LYS A 41 7.36 6.18 -2.90
C LYS A 41 7.26 4.86 -2.18
N ILE A 42 8.00 3.86 -2.65
CA ILE A 42 8.08 2.58 -1.96
C ILE A 42 9.20 2.70 -0.95
N ARG A 43 8.89 2.48 0.31
CA ARG A 43 9.84 2.71 1.38
C ARG A 43 10.61 1.46 1.77
N ALA A 44 9.98 0.29 1.68
CA ALA A 44 10.62 -0.97 2.06
C ALA A 44 9.68 -2.12 1.73
N VAL A 45 10.22 -3.34 1.74
CA VAL A 45 9.45 -4.56 1.47
C VAL A 45 9.83 -5.59 2.52
N PHE A 46 8.84 -6.32 3.03
CA PHE A 46 9.05 -7.28 4.10
C PHE A 46 8.27 -8.57 3.87
N PRO A 47 8.72 -9.67 4.48
CA PRO A 47 7.98 -10.94 4.36
C PRO A 47 6.75 -11.01 5.25
N THR A 48 6.69 -10.24 6.33
CA THR A 48 5.57 -10.30 7.26
C THR A 48 5.04 -8.91 7.55
N VAL A 49 3.80 -8.85 7.95
CA VAL A 49 3.18 -7.58 8.29
C VAL A 49 3.78 -7.03 9.58
N GLU A 50 4.21 -7.90 10.48
CA GLU A 50 4.81 -7.44 11.72
C GLU A 50 6.10 -6.69 11.48
N GLU A 51 6.95 -7.20 10.58
CA GLU A 51 8.18 -6.51 10.26
C GLU A 51 7.91 -5.20 9.56
N ALA A 52 6.89 -5.19 8.69
CA ALA A 52 6.53 -3.97 7.99
C ALA A 52 6.06 -2.90 8.98
N ARG A 53 5.23 -3.29 9.94
CA ARG A 53 4.73 -2.33 10.92
C ARG A 53 5.82 -1.79 11.80
N GLU A 54 6.77 -2.65 12.16
CA GLU A 54 7.86 -2.22 12.98
C GLU A 54 8.71 -1.18 12.25
N HIS A 55 8.97 -1.41 10.98
CA HIS A 55 9.76 -0.48 10.20
C HIS A 55 8.99 0.82 9.95
N SER A 56 7.69 0.71 9.76
CA SER A 56 6.84 1.88 9.59
C SER A 56 6.93 2.79 10.82
N ALA A 57 6.92 2.21 12.00
CA ALA A 57 7.04 2.98 13.23
C ALA A 57 8.38 3.72 13.28
N ARG A 58 9.45 3.10 12.80
CA ARG A 58 10.74 3.75 12.77
C ARG A 58 10.78 4.91 11.80
N ILE A 59 10.17 4.72 10.63
CA ILE A 59 10.10 5.79 9.65
C ILE A 59 9.33 6.96 10.21
N MET A 60 8.20 6.70 10.84
CA MET A 60 7.34 7.77 11.32
C MET A 60 7.96 8.54 12.46
N LYS A 61 8.86 7.93 13.22
CA LYS A 61 9.57 8.65 14.24
C LYS A 61 10.53 9.66 13.65
N LYS A 62 11.12 9.33 12.51
CA LYS A 62 12.10 10.22 11.91
C LYS A 62 11.49 11.18 10.92
N ASN A 63 10.39 10.77 10.28
CA ASN A 63 9.80 11.60 9.27
C ASN A 63 8.31 11.63 9.47
N LYS A 64 7.82 12.62 10.15
CA LYS A 64 6.41 12.71 10.49
C LYS A 64 5.59 13.38 9.42
N TRP A 65 6.23 13.79 8.33
CA TRP A 65 5.54 14.56 7.32
C TRP A 65 4.65 13.72 6.42
N PHE A 66 4.96 12.44 6.27
CA PHE A 66 4.26 11.59 5.35
C PHE A 66 3.64 10.42 6.06
N ASP A 67 2.46 10.04 5.62
CA ASP A 67 1.84 8.82 6.11
C ASP A 67 2.54 7.64 5.46
N VAL A 68 2.60 6.54 6.16
CA VAL A 68 3.19 5.31 5.67
C VAL A 68 2.12 4.23 5.72
N TYR A 69 1.87 3.59 4.60
CA TYR A 69 0.84 2.56 4.51
C TYR A 69 1.48 1.20 4.26
N VAL A 70 0.91 0.17 4.87
CA VAL A 70 1.33 -1.20 4.62
C VAL A 70 0.39 -1.77 3.58
N VAL A 71 0.91 -2.21 2.46
CA VAL A 71 0.10 -2.78 1.40
C VAL A 71 0.58 -4.19 1.08
N GLU A 72 -0.34 -5.05 0.68
CA GLU A 72 0.03 -6.37 0.23
C GLU A 72 0.55 -6.30 -1.18
N MET A 73 1.64 -6.98 -1.45
CA MET A 73 2.17 -7.03 -2.79
C MET A 73 1.35 -8.01 -3.64
N TYR A 74 1.50 -7.92 -4.93
CA TYR A 74 0.85 -8.83 -5.89
C TYR A 74 -0.66 -8.63 -6.00
N ASN A 75 -1.17 -7.57 -5.40
CA ASN A 75 -2.57 -7.21 -5.46
C ASN A 75 -2.68 -5.78 -5.91
N TRP A 76 -3.81 -5.44 -6.51
CA TRP A 76 -4.07 -4.06 -6.85
C TRP A 76 -4.39 -3.27 -5.58
N VAL A 77 -3.92 -2.05 -5.54
CA VAL A 77 -4.13 -1.17 -4.40
C VAL A 77 -4.75 0.12 -4.93
N LEU A 78 -5.75 0.61 -4.24
CA LEU A 78 -6.40 1.86 -4.63
C LEU A 78 -5.46 3.04 -4.39
N ILE A 79 -5.42 3.99 -5.31
CA ILE A 79 -4.55 5.14 -5.24
C ILE A 79 -5.33 6.41 -5.51
N PRO A 80 -5.14 7.45 -4.72
CA PRO A 80 -4.40 7.45 -3.45
C PRO A 80 -5.27 6.85 -2.38
N PRO A 81 -4.69 6.37 -1.31
CA PRO A 81 -5.51 5.82 -0.24
C PRO A 81 -6.34 6.94 0.36
N ASN A 82 -7.58 6.62 0.65
CA ASN A 82 -8.47 7.57 1.28
C ASN A 82 -8.29 7.43 2.77
N PRO A 83 -7.93 8.49 3.50
CA PRO A 83 -7.73 8.36 4.95
C PRO A 83 -8.95 7.83 5.68
N ASP A 84 -10.14 8.11 5.17
CA ASP A 84 -11.34 7.59 5.81
C ASP A 84 -11.47 6.09 5.64
N ASP A 85 -10.88 5.53 4.60
CA ASP A 85 -10.93 4.11 4.35
C ASP A 85 -9.81 3.38 5.06
N ILE A 86 -8.77 4.09 5.49
CA ILE A 86 -7.64 3.46 6.09
C ILE A 86 -7.40 4.04 7.42
N GLN A 87 -8.34 3.89 8.30
CA GLN A 87 -8.19 4.42 9.62
C GLN A 87 -7.30 3.57 10.43
N ASP A 88 -7.18 2.29 10.05
CA ASP A 88 -6.51 1.36 10.87
C ASP A 88 -5.70 0.53 9.94
N GLN A 89 -4.46 0.33 10.21
CA GLN A 89 -3.63 -0.46 9.36
C GLN A 89 -4.07 -1.90 9.28
N GLU A 90 -4.88 -2.31 10.22
CA GLU A 90 -5.40 -3.64 10.14
C GLU A 90 -6.43 -3.77 9.04
N HIS A 91 -6.85 -2.65 8.47
CA HIS A 91 -7.86 -2.69 7.45
C HIS A 91 -7.23 -2.42 6.09
N GLN A 92 -6.01 -2.80 5.90
CA GLN A 92 -5.36 -2.56 4.64
C GLN A 92 -6.04 -3.29 3.50
N ASP A 93 -6.87 -4.26 3.81
CA ASP A 93 -7.64 -4.91 2.75
C ASP A 93 -8.53 -3.91 2.05
N GLN A 94 -8.87 -2.84 2.69
CA GLN A 94 -9.72 -1.84 2.07
C GLN A 94 -9.03 -1.14 0.92
N MET A 95 -7.74 -1.32 0.80
CA MET A 95 -7.01 -0.73 -0.29
C MET A 95 -6.98 -1.63 -1.51
N LYS A 96 -7.46 -2.84 -1.39
CA LYS A 96 -7.42 -3.75 -2.52
C LYS A 96 -8.56 -3.46 -3.48
N LEU A 97 -8.25 -3.53 -4.76
CA LEU A 97 -9.26 -3.26 -5.75
C LEU A 97 -10.23 -4.41 -5.89
N THR A 98 -9.81 -5.60 -5.55
CA THR A 98 -10.60 -6.79 -5.74
C THR A 98 -11.48 -7.12 -4.57
N GLU A 99 -11.65 -6.25 -3.64
CA GLU A 99 -12.39 -6.55 -2.51
C GLU A 99 -13.67 -7.05 -2.74
#